data_b6378e31f90746ddd3d7f4c14a7cbbf3
#
_entry.id   b6378e31f90746ddd3d7f4c14a7cbbf3
#
_cell.length_a   1.000
_cell.length_b   1.000
_cell.length_c   1.000
_cell.angle_alpha   90.00
_cell.angle_beta   90.00
_cell.angle_gamma   90.00
#
_symmetry.space_group_name_H-M   'P 1'
#
loop_
_entity.id
_entity.type
_entity.pdbx_description
1 polymer ?
#
loop_
_entity_poly.entity_id
_entity_poly.type
_entity_poly.pdbx_seq_one_letter_code
_entity_poly.pdbx_strand_id
1 'polypeptide(L)'
;MGWMQILKASLDIITSELRQDVKSMGGKIYQIGGAVRDEFLGKVSKDLDLIITGIDIEDLQELLNKHGKVNLVGKSFGVLKFNPTGEKGEPVDIVVPRIEVSTGEGHKDFEVKLGKDITLEEEQLRRDFWMNAIAKDIETGELVDIEGRGQLDIKNKQISVINPKAFEDDPLRMLRAVQFAARFEFKIEEETMKEIKKNAQKIKTVSNERFQEEFRKMFEKSLKPTIGVKLLVETGLMKHILSNGKVNPLMDKLDKNAFPAFLALFGEDSSSEKLQDLMKLSNKDAKIVKAVMDFQKLDVNDLNIVRFLSKMTDKSDIIRNIDALQKAKNQKTLSEQLKSMKSEGKPTNLKELAVSGQDLLDKGLSGRKVGEILDFLLELAVKTGKNDEDFLLERAKSKFSGELWKSILKKQYNIK
;
A
#
# COMPACT_ATOMS: atom_id res chain seq x y z
N MET A 1 -2.38 12.04 -26.88
CA MET A 1 -2.56 10.72 -27.50
C MET A 1 -3.87 10.14 -26.97
N GLY A 2 -4.80 9.79 -27.86
CA GLY A 2 -6.09 9.23 -27.45
C GLY A 2 -5.92 7.84 -26.83
N TRP A 3 -6.77 7.47 -25.89
CA TRP A 3 -6.79 6.19 -25.17
C TRP A 3 -6.76 4.97 -26.12
N MET A 4 -7.40 5.05 -27.30
CA MET A 4 -7.33 4.02 -28.35
C MET A 4 -5.91 3.80 -28.92
N GLN A 5 -5.08 4.84 -28.96
CA GLN A 5 -3.69 4.71 -29.42
C GLN A 5 -2.80 3.99 -28.38
N ILE A 6 -3.07 4.19 -27.08
CA ILE A 6 -2.32 3.53 -26.01
C ILE A 6 -2.69 2.04 -25.93
N LEU A 7 -3.99 1.71 -26.07
CA LEU A 7 -4.47 0.33 -26.12
C LEU A 7 -3.93 -0.41 -27.36
N LYS A 8 -3.91 0.27 -28.51
CA LYS A 8 -3.34 -0.27 -29.75
C LYS A 8 -1.83 -0.54 -29.59
N ALA A 9 -1.09 0.42 -29.02
CA ALA A 9 0.34 0.25 -28.77
C ALA A 9 0.64 -0.91 -27.77
N SER A 10 -0.24 -1.17 -26.81
CA SER A 10 -0.08 -2.31 -25.89
C SER A 10 -0.33 -3.66 -26.56
N LEU A 11 -1.22 -3.72 -27.56
CA LEU A 11 -1.50 -4.94 -28.32
C LEU A 11 -0.51 -5.16 -29.47
N ASP A 12 0.18 -4.10 -29.94
CA ASP A 12 1.23 -4.18 -30.96
C ASP A 12 2.45 -5.02 -30.48
N ILE A 13 2.58 -5.21 -29.18
CA ILE A 13 3.55 -6.13 -28.56
C ILE A 13 3.33 -7.57 -29.06
N ILE A 14 2.10 -7.96 -29.33
CA ILE A 14 1.76 -9.27 -29.93
C ILE A 14 1.76 -9.10 -31.44
N THR A 15 2.92 -9.34 -32.04
CA THR A 15 3.15 -9.16 -33.46
C THR A 15 2.20 -9.99 -34.33
N SER A 16 1.99 -9.58 -35.57
CA SER A 16 1.19 -10.35 -36.52
C SER A 16 1.73 -11.77 -36.75
N GLU A 17 3.06 -11.92 -36.72
CA GLU A 17 3.75 -13.21 -36.86
C GLU A 17 3.43 -14.14 -35.70
N LEU A 18 3.56 -13.63 -34.42
CA LEU A 18 3.21 -14.40 -33.23
C LEU A 18 1.74 -14.83 -33.25
N ARG A 19 0.81 -13.93 -33.66
CA ARG A 19 -0.62 -14.26 -33.80
C ARG A 19 -0.87 -15.38 -34.81
N GLN A 20 -0.18 -15.32 -35.93
CA GLN A 20 -0.29 -16.34 -36.95
C GLN A 20 0.26 -17.70 -36.49
N ASP A 21 1.36 -17.70 -35.77
CA ASP A 21 1.95 -18.90 -35.23
C ASP A 21 1.04 -19.55 -34.19
N VAL A 22 0.48 -18.76 -33.24
CA VAL A 22 -0.50 -19.23 -32.26
C VAL A 22 -1.71 -19.85 -32.98
N LYS A 23 -2.23 -19.18 -34.02
CA LYS A 23 -3.37 -19.68 -34.79
C LYS A 23 -3.05 -20.98 -35.54
N SER A 24 -1.83 -21.11 -36.06
CA SER A 24 -1.39 -22.32 -36.80
C SER A 24 -1.32 -23.56 -35.86
N MET A 25 -1.10 -23.34 -34.58
CA MET A 25 -1.12 -24.38 -33.54
C MET A 25 -2.54 -24.64 -32.99
N GLY A 26 -3.58 -24.01 -33.54
CA GLY A 26 -4.96 -24.13 -33.06
C GLY A 26 -5.32 -23.25 -31.88
N GLY A 27 -4.40 -22.36 -31.45
CA GLY A 27 -4.61 -21.45 -30.35
C GLY A 27 -5.41 -20.21 -30.69
N LYS A 28 -5.96 -19.57 -29.66
CA LYS A 28 -6.59 -18.25 -29.71
C LYS A 28 -6.07 -17.37 -28.59
N ILE A 29 -5.94 -16.08 -28.87
CA ILE A 29 -5.45 -15.09 -27.91
C ILE A 29 -6.57 -14.16 -27.49
N TYR A 30 -6.76 -14.02 -26.19
CA TYR A 30 -7.74 -13.11 -25.61
C TYR A 30 -7.07 -12.16 -24.62
N GLN A 31 -7.50 -10.92 -24.63
CA GLN A 31 -7.32 -10.01 -23.51
C GLN A 31 -8.39 -10.33 -22.46
N ILE A 32 -8.05 -10.35 -21.17
CA ILE A 32 -9.00 -10.76 -20.13
C ILE A 32 -8.82 -9.95 -18.84
N GLY A 33 -9.87 -9.90 -18.03
CA GLY A 33 -9.80 -9.41 -16.67
C GLY A 33 -9.84 -7.89 -16.52
N GLY A 34 -8.92 -7.36 -15.71
CA GLY A 34 -8.92 -5.95 -15.34
C GLY A 34 -8.81 -4.98 -16.51
N ALA A 35 -8.05 -5.33 -17.53
CA ALA A 35 -7.86 -4.48 -18.71
C ALA A 35 -9.14 -4.32 -19.52
N VAL A 36 -9.87 -5.42 -19.75
CA VAL A 36 -11.16 -5.37 -20.48
C VAL A 36 -12.21 -4.60 -19.70
N ARG A 37 -12.34 -4.87 -18.39
CA ARG A 37 -13.23 -4.10 -17.50
C ARG A 37 -12.92 -2.60 -17.54
N ASP A 38 -11.64 -2.23 -17.43
CA ASP A 38 -11.22 -0.83 -17.35
C ASP A 38 -11.51 -0.10 -18.67
N GLU A 39 -11.46 -0.79 -19.83
CA GLU A 39 -11.91 -0.28 -21.13
C GLU A 39 -13.39 0.14 -21.09
N PHE A 40 -14.28 -0.71 -20.54
CA PHE A 40 -15.71 -0.36 -20.35
C PHE A 40 -15.93 0.83 -19.42
N LEU A 41 -15.01 1.03 -18.45
CA LEU A 41 -15.05 2.17 -17.53
C LEU A 41 -14.41 3.44 -18.11
N GLY A 42 -13.97 3.42 -19.37
CA GLY A 42 -13.26 4.54 -20.01
C GLY A 42 -11.90 4.82 -19.42
N LYS A 43 -11.29 3.83 -18.77
CA LYS A 43 -9.97 3.91 -18.13
C LYS A 43 -8.94 3.18 -19.00
N VAL A 44 -7.72 3.71 -19.02
CA VAL A 44 -6.59 3.02 -19.66
C VAL A 44 -5.93 2.11 -18.64
N SER A 45 -5.94 0.80 -18.88
CA SER A 45 -5.12 -0.13 -18.12
C SER A 45 -3.68 -0.09 -18.63
N LYS A 46 -2.71 -0.08 -17.71
CA LYS A 46 -1.29 -0.27 -18.05
C LYS A 46 -0.93 -1.75 -18.07
N ASP A 47 -1.73 -2.57 -17.42
CA ASP A 47 -1.50 -4.00 -17.28
C ASP A 47 -2.21 -4.70 -18.47
N LEU A 48 -1.47 -5.48 -19.24
CA LEU A 48 -1.99 -6.30 -20.33
C LEU A 48 -1.95 -7.76 -19.86
N ASP A 49 -3.13 -8.28 -19.50
CA ASP A 49 -3.31 -9.68 -19.17
C ASP A 49 -3.84 -10.41 -20.40
N LEU A 50 -3.06 -11.37 -20.91
CA LEU A 50 -3.44 -12.19 -22.05
C LEU A 50 -3.66 -13.62 -21.60
N ILE A 51 -4.61 -14.28 -22.27
CA ILE A 51 -4.80 -15.72 -22.16
C ILE A 51 -4.72 -16.34 -23.55
N ILE A 52 -3.98 -17.44 -23.66
CA ILE A 52 -3.87 -18.23 -24.88
C ILE A 52 -4.49 -19.60 -24.62
N THR A 53 -5.57 -19.91 -25.36
CA THR A 53 -6.28 -21.19 -25.29
C THR A 53 -5.82 -22.13 -26.38
N GLY A 54 -6.07 -23.44 -26.24
CA GLY A 54 -5.87 -24.44 -27.31
C GLY A 54 -4.42 -24.89 -27.51
N ILE A 55 -3.47 -24.45 -26.67
CA ILE A 55 -2.05 -24.83 -26.72
C ILE A 55 -1.61 -25.25 -25.34
N ASP A 56 -0.86 -26.34 -25.23
CA ASP A 56 -0.26 -26.75 -23.95
C ASP A 56 0.87 -25.79 -23.54
N ILE A 57 1.12 -25.65 -22.24
CA ILE A 57 2.03 -24.63 -21.72
C ILE A 57 3.46 -24.78 -22.21
N GLU A 58 3.92 -26.02 -22.36
CA GLU A 58 5.25 -26.34 -22.87
C GLU A 58 5.41 -25.91 -24.32
N ASP A 59 4.46 -26.25 -25.16
CA ASP A 59 4.44 -25.89 -26.60
C ASP A 59 4.31 -24.36 -26.74
N LEU A 60 3.48 -23.72 -25.91
CA LEU A 60 3.35 -22.26 -25.89
C LEU A 60 4.64 -21.57 -25.47
N GLN A 61 5.35 -22.11 -24.48
CA GLN A 61 6.65 -21.58 -24.05
C GLN A 61 7.69 -21.68 -25.17
N GLU A 62 7.74 -22.79 -25.88
CA GLU A 62 8.63 -22.97 -27.06
C GLU A 62 8.29 -21.98 -28.16
N LEU A 63 7.01 -21.81 -28.46
CA LEU A 63 6.54 -20.85 -29.47
C LEU A 63 6.97 -19.42 -29.10
N LEU A 64 6.65 -18.97 -27.89
CA LEU A 64 6.97 -17.63 -27.41
C LEU A 64 8.48 -17.36 -27.38
N ASN A 65 9.32 -18.37 -27.11
CA ASN A 65 10.78 -18.24 -27.14
C ASN A 65 11.33 -17.91 -28.54
N LYS A 66 10.60 -18.20 -29.63
CA LYS A 66 10.98 -17.79 -30.98
C LYS A 66 10.78 -16.29 -31.20
N HIS A 67 9.85 -15.68 -30.46
CA HIS A 67 9.45 -14.28 -30.60
C HIS A 67 10.02 -13.36 -29.51
N GLY A 68 10.63 -13.92 -28.47
CA GLY A 68 11.19 -13.12 -27.37
C GLY A 68 11.70 -13.96 -26.20
N LYS A 69 11.90 -13.30 -25.08
CA LYS A 69 12.34 -13.94 -23.85
C LYS A 69 11.14 -14.32 -22.98
N VAL A 70 11.08 -15.58 -22.56
CA VAL A 70 10.01 -16.13 -21.74
C VAL A 70 10.55 -16.60 -20.38
N ASN A 71 9.88 -16.22 -19.32
CA ASN A 71 10.13 -16.74 -17.96
C ASN A 71 8.84 -17.36 -17.41
N LEU A 72 8.88 -18.64 -17.10
CA LEU A 72 7.77 -19.32 -16.41
C LEU A 72 7.77 -18.88 -14.94
N VAL A 73 6.75 -18.17 -14.52
CA VAL A 73 6.58 -17.69 -13.14
C VAL A 73 5.46 -18.48 -12.48
N GLY A 74 5.81 -19.26 -11.46
CA GLY A 74 4.81 -20.08 -10.77
C GLY A 74 4.35 -21.25 -11.66
N LYS A 75 5.17 -22.29 -11.75
CA LYS A 75 4.87 -23.51 -12.54
C LYS A 75 3.48 -24.08 -12.26
N SER A 76 3.00 -23.93 -11.01
CA SER A 76 1.67 -24.35 -10.58
C SER A 76 0.53 -23.46 -11.09
N PHE A 77 0.81 -22.24 -11.59
CA PHE A 77 -0.22 -21.28 -11.97
C PHE A 77 -0.29 -20.97 -13.47
N GLY A 78 0.63 -21.54 -14.25
CA GLY A 78 0.62 -21.41 -15.71
C GLY A 78 0.79 -19.98 -16.22
N VAL A 79 1.60 -19.14 -15.54
CA VAL A 79 1.87 -17.76 -15.94
C VAL A 79 3.23 -17.66 -16.61
N LEU A 80 3.25 -17.20 -17.86
CA LEU A 80 4.45 -16.92 -18.66
C LEU A 80 4.66 -15.40 -18.71
N LYS A 81 5.79 -14.92 -18.25
CA LYS A 81 6.22 -13.53 -18.45
C LYS A 81 6.98 -13.42 -19.74
N PHE A 82 6.40 -12.74 -20.71
CA PHE A 82 6.91 -12.61 -22.06
C PHE A 82 7.42 -11.21 -22.36
N ASN A 83 8.68 -11.14 -22.82
CA ASN A 83 9.32 -9.93 -23.34
C ASN A 83 9.59 -10.12 -24.84
N PRO A 84 8.84 -9.46 -25.74
CA PRO A 84 9.09 -9.55 -27.17
C PRO A 84 10.47 -9.04 -27.56
N THR A 85 11.04 -9.61 -28.63
CA THR A 85 12.33 -9.19 -29.19
C THR A 85 12.28 -7.73 -29.62
N GLY A 86 13.25 -6.91 -29.17
CA GLY A 86 13.34 -5.50 -29.55
C GLY A 86 12.57 -4.53 -28.66
N GLU A 87 11.69 -5.03 -27.77
CA GLU A 87 10.94 -4.18 -26.83
C GLU A 87 11.69 -3.98 -25.52
N LYS A 88 11.66 -2.73 -25.01
CA LYS A 88 12.26 -2.32 -23.71
C LYS A 88 11.20 -2.06 -22.64
N GLY A 89 10.05 -2.76 -22.71
CA GLY A 89 8.93 -2.60 -21.77
C GLY A 89 8.96 -3.58 -20.59
N GLU A 90 7.97 -3.46 -19.74
CA GLU A 90 7.69 -4.49 -18.73
C GLU A 90 7.16 -5.77 -19.42
N PRO A 91 7.46 -6.96 -18.86
CA PRO A 91 6.96 -8.22 -19.42
C PRO A 91 5.43 -8.25 -19.46
N VAL A 92 4.88 -8.84 -20.52
CA VAL A 92 3.44 -9.14 -20.61
C VAL A 92 3.16 -10.46 -19.91
N ASP A 93 2.13 -10.48 -19.07
CA ASP A 93 1.68 -11.71 -18.43
C ASP A 93 0.76 -12.48 -19.41
N ILE A 94 1.24 -13.65 -19.85
CA ILE A 94 0.49 -14.58 -20.68
C ILE A 94 0.14 -15.79 -19.82
N VAL A 95 -1.14 -16.09 -19.71
CA VAL A 95 -1.64 -17.26 -18.98
C VAL A 95 -2.22 -18.30 -19.92
N VAL A 96 -2.12 -19.58 -19.55
CA VAL A 96 -2.92 -20.64 -20.16
C VAL A 96 -4.15 -20.90 -19.30
N PRO A 97 -5.26 -21.36 -19.86
CA PRO A 97 -6.43 -21.74 -19.09
C PRO A 97 -6.10 -22.76 -18.01
N ARG A 98 -6.71 -22.59 -16.86
CA ARG A 98 -6.55 -23.51 -15.75
C ARG A 98 -7.86 -23.72 -14.99
N ILE A 99 -7.95 -24.88 -14.36
CA ILE A 99 -8.97 -25.16 -13.36
C ILE A 99 -8.31 -25.57 -12.06
N GLU A 100 -8.91 -25.19 -10.95
CA GLU A 100 -8.46 -25.55 -9.61
C GLU A 100 -9.41 -26.64 -9.10
N VAL A 101 -8.87 -27.85 -8.90
CA VAL A 101 -9.64 -29.00 -8.39
C VAL A 101 -9.31 -29.15 -6.91
N SER A 102 -10.33 -28.98 -6.05
CA SER A 102 -10.15 -29.17 -4.61
C SER A 102 -9.78 -30.63 -4.31
N THR A 103 -8.73 -30.83 -3.56
CA THR A 103 -8.26 -32.18 -3.10
C THR A 103 -8.47 -32.39 -1.60
N GLY A 104 -9.04 -31.39 -0.88
CA GLY A 104 -9.31 -31.44 0.56
C GLY A 104 -10.10 -30.25 1.06
N GLU A 105 -10.22 -30.11 2.39
CA GLU A 105 -10.99 -29.03 3.04
C GLU A 105 -10.21 -27.71 3.23
N GLY A 106 -8.92 -27.68 2.95
CA GLY A 106 -8.04 -26.50 3.15
C GLY A 106 -7.84 -25.70 1.88
N HIS A 107 -7.69 -24.39 2.01
CA HIS A 107 -7.39 -23.47 0.88
C HIS A 107 -6.01 -23.71 0.21
N LYS A 108 -5.22 -24.68 0.67
CA LYS A 108 -3.98 -25.14 0.03
C LYS A 108 -4.14 -26.52 -0.64
N ASP A 109 -5.31 -27.13 -0.48
CA ASP A 109 -5.57 -28.48 -0.98
C ASP A 109 -6.23 -28.39 -2.35
N PHE A 110 -5.50 -27.78 -3.31
CA PHE A 110 -5.93 -27.69 -4.71
C PHE A 110 -4.86 -28.30 -5.62
N GLU A 111 -5.30 -29.12 -6.54
CA GLU A 111 -4.55 -29.46 -7.72
C GLU A 111 -4.91 -28.51 -8.85
N VAL A 112 -3.91 -27.83 -9.40
CA VAL A 112 -4.10 -26.96 -10.56
C VAL A 112 -3.87 -27.78 -11.82
N LYS A 113 -4.90 -27.94 -12.63
CA LYS A 113 -4.79 -28.52 -13.97
C LYS A 113 -4.68 -27.40 -14.98
N LEU A 114 -3.62 -27.49 -15.79
CA LEU A 114 -3.35 -26.61 -16.92
C LEU A 114 -3.55 -27.42 -18.19
N GLY A 115 -3.96 -26.81 -19.28
CA GLY A 115 -3.93 -27.51 -20.55
C GLY A 115 -4.83 -26.90 -21.62
N LYS A 116 -4.57 -27.35 -22.84
CA LYS A 116 -5.29 -26.93 -24.05
C LYS A 116 -6.77 -27.32 -24.08
N ASP A 117 -7.14 -28.35 -23.30
CA ASP A 117 -8.52 -28.87 -23.26
C ASP A 117 -9.43 -28.04 -22.36
N ILE A 118 -8.85 -27.12 -21.55
CA ILE A 118 -9.62 -26.22 -20.70
C ILE A 118 -10.16 -25.08 -21.55
N THR A 119 -11.46 -24.89 -21.53
CA THR A 119 -12.15 -23.87 -22.30
C THR A 119 -11.97 -22.47 -21.71
N LEU A 120 -12.17 -21.43 -22.54
CA LEU A 120 -12.19 -20.05 -22.05
C LEU A 120 -13.32 -19.84 -21.04
N GLU A 121 -14.47 -20.51 -21.21
CA GLU A 121 -15.61 -20.44 -20.29
C GLU A 121 -15.25 -21.00 -18.91
N GLU A 122 -14.61 -22.15 -18.83
CA GLU A 122 -14.12 -22.72 -17.55
C GLU A 122 -13.14 -21.80 -16.84
N GLU A 123 -12.23 -21.17 -17.60
CA GLU A 123 -11.32 -20.14 -17.07
C GLU A 123 -12.06 -18.90 -16.57
N GLN A 124 -13.13 -18.46 -17.26
CA GLN A 124 -13.96 -17.33 -16.82
C GLN A 124 -14.71 -17.67 -15.52
N LEU A 125 -15.30 -18.88 -15.42
CA LEU A 125 -16.11 -19.33 -14.29
C LEU A 125 -15.32 -19.50 -12.99
N ARG A 126 -14.00 -19.68 -13.03
CA ARG A 126 -13.16 -19.75 -11.82
C ARG A 126 -12.78 -18.38 -11.24
N ARG A 127 -13.06 -17.28 -11.97
CA ARG A 127 -12.72 -15.93 -11.53
C ARG A 127 -13.57 -15.48 -10.33
N ASP A 128 -13.20 -14.34 -9.78
CA ASP A 128 -13.87 -13.79 -8.59
C ASP A 128 -15.24 -13.18 -8.90
N PHE A 129 -15.29 -12.23 -9.86
CA PHE A 129 -16.49 -11.45 -10.16
C PHE A 129 -16.74 -11.39 -11.67
N TRP A 130 -18.01 -11.33 -12.06
CA TRP A 130 -18.42 -11.26 -13.47
C TRP A 130 -17.76 -10.13 -14.22
N MET A 131 -17.66 -8.94 -13.62
CA MET A 131 -16.99 -7.78 -14.24
C MET A 131 -15.51 -8.02 -14.56
N ASN A 132 -14.86 -9.00 -13.95
CA ASN A 132 -13.46 -9.37 -14.19
C ASN A 132 -13.30 -10.60 -15.08
N ALA A 133 -14.41 -11.21 -15.50
CA ALA A 133 -14.40 -12.42 -16.31
C ALA A 133 -14.56 -12.15 -17.81
N ILE A 134 -14.88 -10.93 -18.21
CA ILE A 134 -15.03 -10.55 -19.63
C ILE A 134 -13.70 -10.77 -20.34
N ALA A 135 -13.73 -11.47 -21.47
CA ALA A 135 -12.61 -11.63 -22.36
C ALA A 135 -12.88 -10.92 -23.71
N LYS A 136 -11.83 -10.52 -24.41
CA LYS A 136 -11.89 -9.89 -25.71
C LYS A 136 -10.92 -10.58 -26.63
N ASP A 137 -11.41 -11.17 -27.72
CA ASP A 137 -10.58 -11.74 -28.77
C ASP A 137 -9.75 -10.62 -29.41
N ILE A 138 -8.42 -10.78 -29.45
CA ILE A 138 -7.54 -9.71 -29.96
C ILE A 138 -7.54 -9.62 -31.49
N GLU A 139 -8.01 -10.67 -32.20
CA GLU A 139 -8.08 -10.69 -33.68
C GLU A 139 -9.35 -10.04 -34.16
N THR A 140 -10.49 -10.44 -33.58
CA THR A 140 -11.81 -10.00 -34.04
C THR A 140 -12.34 -8.79 -33.29
N GLY A 141 -11.81 -8.56 -32.06
CA GLY A 141 -12.36 -7.58 -31.12
C GLY A 141 -13.67 -8.04 -30.48
N GLU A 142 -14.11 -9.27 -30.73
CA GLU A 142 -15.33 -9.82 -30.15
C GLU A 142 -15.21 -10.03 -28.66
N LEU A 143 -16.29 -9.70 -27.95
CA LEU A 143 -16.35 -9.89 -26.50
C LEU A 143 -16.93 -11.27 -26.19
N VAL A 144 -16.25 -11.99 -25.34
CA VAL A 144 -16.73 -13.25 -24.76
C VAL A 144 -17.10 -13.00 -23.30
N ASP A 145 -18.38 -12.89 -23.05
CA ASP A 145 -18.96 -12.56 -21.75
C ASP A 145 -20.14 -13.51 -21.52
N ILE A 146 -20.01 -14.42 -20.56
CA ILE A 146 -21.00 -15.45 -20.27
C ILE A 146 -22.32 -14.78 -19.92
N GLU A 147 -23.36 -15.05 -20.71
CA GLU A 147 -24.70 -14.46 -20.57
C GLU A 147 -24.74 -12.93 -20.49
N GLY A 148 -23.66 -12.24 -20.91
CA GLY A 148 -23.52 -10.79 -20.81
C GLY A 148 -23.45 -10.27 -19.37
N ARG A 149 -23.14 -11.14 -18.39
CA ARG A 149 -23.17 -10.83 -16.95
C ARG A 149 -22.14 -9.80 -16.56
N GLY A 150 -20.95 -9.88 -17.10
CA GLY A 150 -19.87 -8.92 -16.77
C GLY A 150 -20.19 -7.52 -17.24
N GLN A 151 -20.69 -7.36 -18.46
CA GLN A 151 -21.12 -6.07 -19.01
C GLN A 151 -22.33 -5.51 -18.24
N LEU A 152 -23.28 -6.38 -17.85
CA LEU A 152 -24.44 -5.98 -17.06
C LEU A 152 -24.03 -5.45 -15.68
N ASP A 153 -23.09 -6.12 -15.00
CA ASP A 153 -22.56 -5.69 -13.71
C ASP A 153 -21.90 -4.30 -13.83
N ILE A 154 -21.05 -4.10 -14.85
CA ILE A 154 -20.40 -2.80 -15.08
C ILE A 154 -21.45 -1.70 -15.35
N LYS A 155 -22.43 -1.98 -16.21
CA LYS A 155 -23.53 -1.05 -16.54
C LYS A 155 -24.34 -0.66 -15.30
N ASN A 156 -24.62 -1.62 -14.44
CA ASN A 156 -25.41 -1.42 -13.22
C ASN A 156 -24.57 -0.92 -12.04
N LYS A 157 -23.26 -0.76 -12.24
CA LYS A 157 -22.30 -0.42 -11.17
C LYS A 157 -22.41 -1.39 -9.99
N GLN A 158 -22.36 -2.67 -10.29
CA GLN A 158 -22.57 -3.77 -9.36
C GLN A 158 -21.38 -4.72 -9.36
N ILE A 159 -21.19 -5.41 -8.23
CA ILE A 159 -20.20 -6.46 -8.06
C ILE A 159 -20.95 -7.72 -7.68
N SER A 160 -20.93 -8.70 -8.57
CA SER A 160 -21.56 -10.00 -8.35
C SER A 160 -20.52 -11.11 -8.44
N VAL A 161 -20.48 -11.97 -7.44
CA VAL A 161 -19.61 -13.14 -7.43
C VAL A 161 -20.07 -14.15 -8.49
N ILE A 162 -19.13 -14.79 -9.19
CA ILE A 162 -19.47 -15.79 -10.22
C ILE A 162 -20.02 -17.04 -9.58
N ASN A 163 -19.31 -17.54 -8.55
CA ASN A 163 -19.71 -18.73 -7.82
C ASN A 163 -19.74 -18.41 -6.31
N PRO A 164 -20.87 -18.61 -5.62
CA PRO A 164 -20.95 -18.38 -4.17
C PRO A 164 -19.91 -19.15 -3.34
N LYS A 165 -19.49 -20.34 -3.78
CA LYS A 165 -18.42 -21.12 -3.15
C LYS A 165 -17.04 -20.45 -3.26
N ALA A 166 -16.88 -19.49 -4.16
CA ALA A 166 -15.60 -18.79 -4.37
C ALA A 166 -15.02 -18.13 -3.10
N PHE A 167 -15.89 -17.78 -2.13
CA PHE A 167 -15.45 -17.24 -0.83
C PHE A 167 -15.00 -18.33 0.15
N GLU A 168 -15.38 -19.58 -0.09
CA GLU A 168 -14.89 -20.73 0.64
C GLU A 168 -13.52 -21.15 0.12
N ASP A 169 -13.37 -21.13 -1.20
CA ASP A 169 -12.14 -21.52 -1.88
C ASP A 169 -11.02 -20.50 -1.65
N ASP A 170 -11.31 -19.21 -1.79
CA ASP A 170 -10.38 -18.11 -1.50
C ASP A 170 -11.06 -16.97 -0.74
N PRO A 171 -10.98 -16.97 0.60
CA PRO A 171 -11.60 -15.93 1.43
C PRO A 171 -11.12 -14.50 1.15
N LEU A 172 -9.95 -14.32 0.50
CA LEU A 172 -9.48 -13.00 0.09
C LEU A 172 -10.45 -12.32 -0.89
N ARG A 173 -11.19 -13.09 -1.68
CA ARG A 173 -12.18 -12.57 -2.62
C ARG A 173 -13.26 -11.71 -1.92
N MET A 174 -13.56 -11.96 -0.65
CA MET A 174 -14.44 -11.09 0.14
C MET A 174 -13.87 -9.68 0.31
N LEU A 175 -12.56 -9.59 0.62
CA LEU A 175 -11.87 -8.29 0.72
C LEU A 175 -11.73 -7.62 -0.66
N ARG A 176 -11.52 -8.41 -1.70
CA ARG A 176 -11.47 -7.91 -3.09
C ARG A 176 -12.81 -7.31 -3.52
N ALA A 177 -13.96 -7.89 -3.12
CA ALA A 177 -15.28 -7.29 -3.35
C ALA A 177 -15.38 -5.89 -2.71
N VAL A 178 -14.94 -5.77 -1.46
CA VAL A 178 -14.92 -4.49 -0.74
C VAL A 178 -13.96 -3.49 -1.41
N GLN A 179 -12.76 -3.95 -1.81
CA GLN A 179 -11.77 -3.13 -2.49
C GLN A 179 -12.30 -2.60 -3.84
N PHE A 180 -12.91 -3.46 -4.66
CA PHE A 180 -13.48 -3.05 -5.93
C PHE A 180 -14.68 -2.13 -5.75
N ALA A 181 -15.55 -2.40 -4.77
CA ALA A 181 -16.68 -1.53 -4.43
C ALA A 181 -16.21 -0.12 -4.08
N ALA A 182 -15.17 0.01 -3.26
CA ALA A 182 -14.56 1.31 -2.93
C ALA A 182 -13.88 1.98 -4.13
N ARG A 183 -13.14 1.19 -4.94
CA ARG A 183 -12.36 1.69 -6.08
C ARG A 183 -13.23 2.24 -7.20
N PHE A 184 -14.34 1.56 -7.49
CA PHE A 184 -15.22 1.90 -8.61
C PHE A 184 -16.49 2.64 -8.17
N GLU A 185 -16.72 2.79 -6.87
CA GLU A 185 -17.98 3.27 -6.29
C GLU A 185 -19.17 2.40 -6.74
N PHE A 186 -18.95 1.09 -6.80
CA PHE A 186 -19.97 0.10 -7.15
C PHE A 186 -20.64 -0.45 -5.89
N LYS A 187 -21.88 -0.96 -6.05
CA LYS A 187 -22.58 -1.69 -4.98
C LYS A 187 -22.23 -3.18 -5.07
N ILE A 188 -22.14 -3.83 -3.91
CA ILE A 188 -22.06 -5.28 -3.87
C ILE A 188 -23.50 -5.80 -4.02
N GLU A 189 -23.70 -6.77 -4.93
CA GLU A 189 -24.98 -7.43 -5.14
C GLU A 189 -25.49 -8.05 -3.83
N GLU A 190 -26.81 -8.12 -3.67
CA GLU A 190 -27.43 -8.57 -2.42
C GLU A 190 -27.06 -10.03 -2.06
N GLU A 191 -27.10 -10.95 -3.04
CA GLU A 191 -26.71 -12.34 -2.81
C GLU A 191 -25.21 -12.46 -2.52
N THR A 192 -24.39 -11.72 -3.24
CA THR A 192 -22.94 -11.63 -2.97
C THR A 192 -22.68 -11.11 -1.56
N MET A 193 -23.41 -10.08 -1.12
CA MET A 193 -23.32 -9.53 0.23
C MET A 193 -23.72 -10.57 1.30
N LYS A 194 -24.77 -11.37 1.06
CA LYS A 194 -25.19 -12.45 1.97
C LYS A 194 -24.09 -13.50 2.11
N GLU A 195 -23.52 -13.92 1.01
CA GLU A 195 -22.44 -14.92 1.02
C GLU A 195 -21.15 -14.40 1.69
N ILE A 196 -20.81 -13.10 1.52
CA ILE A 196 -19.71 -12.50 2.27
C ILE A 196 -19.99 -12.55 3.78
N LYS A 197 -21.17 -12.13 4.21
CA LYS A 197 -21.57 -12.15 5.63
C LYS A 197 -21.49 -13.55 6.23
N LYS A 198 -21.97 -14.55 5.50
CA LYS A 198 -21.94 -15.97 5.91
C LYS A 198 -20.51 -16.49 6.08
N ASN A 199 -19.60 -16.10 5.19
CA ASN A 199 -18.22 -16.57 5.18
C ASN A 199 -17.22 -15.64 5.87
N ALA A 200 -17.65 -14.50 6.44
CA ALA A 200 -16.78 -13.43 6.95
C ALA A 200 -15.68 -13.92 7.92
N GLN A 201 -15.98 -14.94 8.74
CA GLN A 201 -15.01 -15.51 9.68
C GLN A 201 -13.79 -16.12 8.98
N LYS A 202 -13.97 -16.65 7.77
CA LYS A 202 -12.91 -17.29 6.98
C LYS A 202 -11.80 -16.32 6.56
N ILE A 203 -12.03 -14.99 6.63
CA ILE A 203 -11.00 -13.99 6.32
C ILE A 203 -9.73 -14.16 7.19
N LYS A 204 -9.86 -14.77 8.37
CA LYS A 204 -8.74 -15.06 9.27
C LYS A 204 -7.75 -16.09 8.70
N THR A 205 -8.13 -16.86 7.70
CA THR A 205 -7.24 -17.84 7.04
C THR A 205 -6.39 -17.22 5.95
N VAL A 206 -6.70 -15.99 5.55
CA VAL A 206 -5.91 -15.24 4.56
C VAL A 206 -4.60 -14.80 5.19
N SER A 207 -3.48 -14.97 4.46
CA SER A 207 -2.19 -14.49 4.94
C SER A 207 -2.19 -12.96 5.04
N ASN A 208 -1.49 -12.44 6.05
CA ASN A 208 -1.45 -11.01 6.31
C ASN A 208 -0.85 -10.22 5.14
N GLU A 209 0.06 -10.82 4.37
CA GLU A 209 0.67 -10.21 3.18
C GLU A 209 -0.38 -9.97 2.07
N ARG A 210 -1.18 -11.00 1.75
CA ARG A 210 -2.27 -10.89 0.76
C ARG A 210 -3.34 -9.90 1.23
N PHE A 211 -3.67 -9.94 2.53
CA PHE A 211 -4.59 -9.00 3.15
C PHE A 211 -4.09 -7.55 3.01
N GLN A 212 -2.84 -7.30 3.40
CA GLN A 212 -2.23 -5.96 3.31
C GLN A 212 -2.25 -5.41 1.89
N GLU A 213 -1.94 -6.24 0.90
CA GLU A 213 -1.91 -5.81 -0.50
C GLU A 213 -3.28 -5.30 -0.97
N GLU A 214 -4.36 -6.07 -0.71
CA GLU A 214 -5.71 -5.66 -1.11
C GLU A 214 -6.20 -4.45 -0.29
N PHE A 215 -5.86 -4.38 0.99
CA PHE A 215 -6.21 -3.26 1.85
C PHE A 215 -5.49 -1.97 1.42
N ARG A 216 -4.22 -2.07 1.03
CA ARG A 216 -3.45 -0.96 0.45
C ARG A 216 -4.06 -0.50 -0.88
N LYS A 217 -4.41 -1.44 -1.78
CA LYS A 217 -5.10 -1.12 -3.04
C LYS A 217 -6.43 -0.39 -2.79
N MET A 218 -7.17 -0.79 -1.77
CA MET A 218 -8.41 -0.12 -1.37
C MET A 218 -8.17 1.36 -1.04
N PHE A 219 -7.10 1.66 -0.30
CA PHE A 219 -6.75 3.05 0.01
C PHE A 219 -6.21 3.81 -1.19
N GLU A 220 -5.19 3.27 -1.86
CA GLU A 220 -4.43 3.98 -2.89
C GLU A 220 -5.23 4.20 -4.18
N LYS A 221 -6.10 3.24 -4.54
CA LYS A 221 -6.85 3.24 -5.82
C LYS A 221 -8.28 3.78 -5.70
N SER A 222 -8.80 4.04 -4.50
CA SER A 222 -10.14 4.57 -4.30
C SER A 222 -10.12 6.08 -4.11
N LEU A 223 -11.11 6.78 -4.65
CA LEU A 223 -11.32 8.20 -4.34
C LEU A 223 -11.79 8.38 -2.89
N LYS A 224 -12.69 7.49 -2.45
CA LYS A 224 -13.28 7.48 -1.11
C LYS A 224 -13.03 6.15 -0.39
N PRO A 225 -11.85 5.98 0.22
CA PRO A 225 -11.52 4.77 1.00
C PRO A 225 -12.52 4.45 2.11
N THR A 226 -13.23 5.47 2.64
CA THR A 226 -14.27 5.27 3.66
C THR A 226 -15.40 4.37 3.20
N ILE A 227 -15.69 4.28 1.89
CA ILE A 227 -16.67 3.33 1.34
C ILE A 227 -16.24 1.90 1.69
N GLY A 228 -14.98 1.57 1.43
CA GLY A 228 -14.44 0.24 1.75
C GLY A 228 -14.45 -0.05 3.25
N VAL A 229 -14.04 0.92 4.08
CA VAL A 229 -14.06 0.73 5.54
C VAL A 229 -15.49 0.55 6.08
N LYS A 230 -16.49 1.26 5.54
CA LYS A 230 -17.91 1.05 5.86
C LYS A 230 -18.38 -0.34 5.46
N LEU A 231 -18.01 -0.79 4.25
CA LEU A 231 -18.35 -2.14 3.77
C LEU A 231 -17.70 -3.24 4.61
N LEU A 232 -16.47 -3.04 5.14
CA LEU A 232 -15.89 -3.98 6.09
C LEU A 232 -16.76 -4.15 7.35
N VAL A 233 -17.37 -3.06 7.82
CA VAL A 233 -18.31 -3.12 8.97
C VAL A 233 -19.61 -3.82 8.56
N GLU A 234 -20.20 -3.42 7.44
CA GLU A 234 -21.48 -3.93 6.95
C GLU A 234 -21.43 -5.44 6.62
N THR A 235 -20.33 -5.89 6.03
CA THR A 235 -20.10 -7.30 5.72
C THR A 235 -19.73 -8.14 6.93
N GLY A 236 -19.45 -7.53 8.08
CA GLY A 236 -18.96 -8.23 9.27
C GLY A 236 -17.47 -8.60 9.24
N LEU A 237 -16.77 -8.32 8.14
CA LEU A 237 -15.33 -8.60 8.01
C LEU A 237 -14.51 -7.85 9.08
N MET A 238 -14.91 -6.61 9.41
CA MET A 238 -14.21 -5.77 10.39
C MET A 238 -14.02 -6.50 11.75
N LYS A 239 -15.02 -7.25 12.21
CA LYS A 239 -14.94 -7.99 13.48
C LYS A 239 -13.79 -9.00 13.53
N HIS A 240 -13.43 -9.53 12.36
CA HIS A 240 -12.42 -10.57 12.21
C HIS A 240 -11.03 -10.04 11.84
N ILE A 241 -10.97 -8.80 11.33
CA ILE A 241 -9.74 -8.12 10.93
C ILE A 241 -9.21 -7.27 12.11
N LEU A 242 -9.98 -6.26 12.49
CA LEU A 242 -9.65 -5.32 13.55
C LEU A 242 -10.94 -4.87 14.24
N SER A 243 -11.30 -5.54 15.34
CA SER A 243 -12.62 -5.36 16.00
C SER A 243 -12.94 -3.91 16.40
N ASN A 244 -11.92 -3.10 16.60
CA ASN A 244 -12.01 -1.67 16.92
C ASN A 244 -11.56 -0.75 15.76
N GLY A 245 -11.51 -1.27 14.53
CA GLY A 245 -11.27 -0.46 13.34
C GLY A 245 -12.37 0.58 13.13
N LYS A 246 -11.97 1.80 12.78
CA LYS A 246 -12.90 2.93 12.65
C LYS A 246 -13.05 3.42 11.23
N VAL A 247 -14.27 3.92 10.93
CA VAL A 247 -14.54 4.74 9.76
C VAL A 247 -14.27 6.20 10.15
N ASN A 248 -13.25 6.80 9.56
CA ASN A 248 -12.93 8.20 9.79
C ASN A 248 -13.03 8.98 8.47
N PRO A 249 -13.90 10.02 8.37
CA PRO A 249 -14.07 10.78 7.12
C PRO A 249 -12.80 11.45 6.59
N LEU A 250 -11.82 11.67 7.44
CA LEU A 250 -10.53 12.25 7.04
C LEU A 250 -9.75 11.33 6.08
N MET A 251 -10.04 10.03 6.08
CA MET A 251 -9.42 9.06 5.16
C MET A 251 -9.60 9.43 3.69
N ASP A 252 -10.74 10.01 3.33
CA ASP A 252 -11.04 10.41 1.94
C ASP A 252 -10.26 11.65 1.49
N LYS A 253 -9.72 12.41 2.45
CA LYS A 253 -8.93 13.62 2.21
C LYS A 253 -7.43 13.39 2.23
N LEU A 254 -6.99 12.19 2.60
CA LEU A 254 -5.57 11.87 2.65
C LEU A 254 -4.96 11.75 1.25
N ASP A 255 -3.71 12.20 1.11
CA ASP A 255 -2.90 11.89 -0.06
C ASP A 255 -2.72 10.36 -0.19
N LYS A 256 -2.80 9.82 -1.42
CA LYS A 256 -2.70 8.39 -1.70
C LYS A 256 -1.34 7.78 -1.31
N ASN A 257 -0.33 8.61 -1.15
CA ASN A 257 0.99 8.20 -0.65
C ASN A 257 1.08 8.15 0.89
N ALA A 258 -0.01 8.51 1.60
CA ALA A 258 -0.04 8.59 3.06
C ALA A 258 -0.70 7.35 3.70
N PHE A 259 -0.37 6.15 3.23
CA PHE A 259 -0.92 4.91 3.78
C PHE A 259 -0.67 4.74 5.30
N PRO A 260 0.50 5.07 5.87
CA PRO A 260 0.68 5.07 7.32
C PRO A 260 -0.29 6.00 8.08
N ALA A 261 -0.60 7.18 7.54
CA ALA A 261 -1.58 8.08 8.14
C ALA A 261 -3.01 7.51 8.05
N PHE A 262 -3.34 6.84 6.93
CA PHE A 262 -4.59 6.10 6.80
C PHE A 262 -4.72 5.01 7.85
N LEU A 263 -3.66 4.20 8.07
CA LEU A 263 -3.65 3.15 9.09
C LEU A 263 -3.79 3.72 10.51
N ALA A 264 -3.17 4.88 10.79
CA ALA A 264 -3.30 5.54 12.08
C ALA A 264 -4.74 6.02 12.36
N LEU A 265 -5.49 6.41 11.33
CA LEU A 265 -6.93 6.71 11.45
C LEU A 265 -7.78 5.43 11.55
N PHE A 266 -7.45 4.41 10.75
CA PHE A 266 -8.16 3.12 10.76
C PHE A 266 -8.07 2.42 12.11
N GLY A 267 -6.88 2.39 12.69
CA GLY A 267 -6.60 1.75 13.97
C GLY A 267 -6.46 2.72 15.15
N GLU A 268 -7.15 3.85 15.14
CA GLU A 268 -7.03 4.92 16.15
C GLU A 268 -7.13 4.39 17.59
N ASP A 269 -8.02 3.41 17.83
CA ASP A 269 -8.20 2.76 19.14
C ASP A 269 -7.38 1.47 19.31
N SER A 270 -6.43 1.21 18.40
CA SER A 270 -5.54 0.05 18.45
C SER A 270 -4.12 0.44 18.85
N SER A 271 -3.27 -0.54 19.11
CA SER A 271 -1.83 -0.29 19.25
C SER A 271 -1.13 -0.35 17.89
N SER A 272 -0.01 0.37 17.76
CA SER A 272 0.84 0.32 16.58
C SER A 272 1.40 -1.08 16.29
N GLU A 273 1.67 -1.85 17.35
CA GLU A 273 2.17 -3.23 17.27
C GLU A 273 1.13 -4.15 16.65
N LYS A 274 -0.15 -3.99 17.04
CA LYS A 274 -1.26 -4.76 16.46
C LYS A 274 -1.45 -4.44 14.98
N LEU A 275 -1.33 -3.16 14.60
CA LEU A 275 -1.38 -2.75 13.19
C LEU A 275 -0.16 -3.27 12.41
N GLN A 276 1.02 -3.28 13.02
CA GLN A 276 2.22 -3.83 12.41
C GLN A 276 2.07 -5.32 12.11
N ASP A 277 1.55 -6.10 13.04
CA ASP A 277 1.34 -7.54 12.84
C ASP A 277 0.28 -7.82 11.78
N LEU A 278 -0.89 -7.16 11.90
CA LEU A 278 -2.00 -7.30 10.96
C LEU A 278 -1.59 -6.97 9.52
N MET A 279 -0.85 -5.88 9.34
CA MET A 279 -0.47 -5.34 8.03
C MET A 279 0.93 -5.77 7.59
N LYS A 280 1.61 -6.64 8.34
CA LYS A 280 3.01 -7.04 8.07
C LYS A 280 3.89 -5.85 7.67
N LEU A 281 3.74 -4.77 8.41
CA LEU A 281 4.48 -3.54 8.11
C LEU A 281 5.98 -3.76 8.30
N SER A 282 6.76 -3.14 7.42
CA SER A 282 8.19 -3.00 7.66
C SER A 282 8.43 -2.26 9.00
N ASN A 283 9.58 -2.49 9.62
CA ASN A 283 9.94 -1.75 10.83
C ASN A 283 9.93 -0.23 10.62
N LYS A 284 10.24 0.22 9.41
CA LYS A 284 10.17 1.64 9.02
C LYS A 284 8.72 2.13 9.02
N ASP A 285 7.81 1.45 8.31
CA ASP A 285 6.42 1.86 8.23
C ASP A 285 5.71 1.79 9.59
N ALA A 286 6.01 0.79 10.41
CA ALA A 286 5.47 0.66 11.76
C ALA A 286 5.88 1.85 12.66
N LYS A 287 7.15 2.30 12.56
CA LYS A 287 7.61 3.51 13.26
C LYS A 287 6.87 4.76 12.79
N ILE A 288 6.58 4.87 11.48
CA ILE A 288 5.83 6.00 10.94
C ILE A 288 4.39 5.97 11.46
N VAL A 289 3.69 4.82 11.41
CA VAL A 289 2.33 4.67 11.94
C VAL A 289 2.30 5.07 13.42
N LYS A 290 3.22 4.53 14.22
CA LYS A 290 3.34 4.88 15.65
C LYS A 290 3.53 6.37 15.85
N ALA A 291 4.45 6.99 15.13
CA ALA A 291 4.72 8.41 15.23
C ALA A 291 3.49 9.27 14.87
N VAL A 292 2.73 8.90 13.82
CA VAL A 292 1.50 9.60 13.46
C VAL A 292 0.43 9.45 14.56
N MET A 293 0.28 8.26 15.15
CA MET A 293 -0.65 8.02 16.26
C MET A 293 -0.25 8.81 17.52
N ASP A 294 1.04 8.83 17.84
CA ASP A 294 1.55 9.60 19.00
C ASP A 294 1.37 11.11 18.79
N PHE A 295 1.63 11.61 17.55
CA PHE A 295 1.43 13.01 17.22
C PHE A 295 -0.03 13.47 17.34
N GLN A 296 -1.00 12.60 17.05
CA GLN A 296 -2.42 12.94 17.19
C GLN A 296 -2.82 13.22 18.66
N LYS A 297 -2.06 12.68 19.61
CA LYS A 297 -2.27 12.86 21.06
C LYS A 297 -1.43 13.99 21.64
N LEU A 298 -0.58 14.61 20.82
CA LEU A 298 0.31 15.66 21.25
C LEU A 298 -0.42 16.99 21.42
N ASP A 299 -0.18 17.68 22.52
CA ASP A 299 -0.48 19.11 22.63
C ASP A 299 0.52 19.89 21.79
N VAL A 300 0.04 20.40 20.64
CA VAL A 300 0.91 20.92 19.57
C VAL A 300 1.37 22.34 19.90
N ASN A 301 2.63 22.46 20.33
CA ASN A 301 3.38 23.69 20.50
C ASN A 301 4.85 23.47 20.11
N ASP A 302 5.60 24.56 19.91
CA ASP A 302 6.98 24.51 19.40
C ASP A 302 7.86 23.55 20.20
N LEU A 303 7.78 23.60 21.52
CA LEU A 303 8.59 22.76 22.40
C LEU A 303 8.24 21.28 22.27
N ASN A 304 6.95 20.96 22.27
CA ASN A 304 6.48 19.58 22.14
C ASN A 304 6.80 18.99 20.76
N ILE A 305 6.76 19.82 19.71
CA ILE A 305 7.19 19.44 18.35
C ILE A 305 8.67 19.05 18.37
N VAL A 306 9.55 19.89 18.93
CA VAL A 306 10.97 19.61 18.98
C VAL A 306 11.27 18.35 19.80
N ARG A 307 10.66 18.21 20.98
CA ARG A 307 10.78 17.00 21.82
C ARG A 307 10.29 15.75 21.10
N PHE A 308 9.21 15.84 20.36
CA PHE A 308 8.68 14.74 19.56
C PHE A 308 9.67 14.34 18.49
N LEU A 309 10.13 15.28 17.67
CA LEU A 309 11.05 15.03 16.57
C LEU A 309 12.46 14.62 17.00
N SER A 310 12.92 15.02 18.20
CA SER A 310 14.25 14.63 18.71
C SER A 310 14.36 13.12 18.93
N LYS A 311 13.24 12.45 19.22
CA LYS A 311 13.16 11.00 19.45
C LYS A 311 13.03 10.18 18.17
N MET A 312 12.88 10.83 17.00
CA MET A 312 12.55 10.17 15.74
C MET A 312 13.77 9.99 14.86
N THR A 313 13.84 8.83 14.20
CA THR A 313 14.64 8.57 13.01
C THR A 313 13.72 8.74 11.77
N ASP A 314 14.28 8.84 10.56
CA ASP A 314 13.50 8.94 9.32
C ASP A 314 12.44 10.07 9.30
N LYS A 315 12.81 11.24 9.84
CA LYS A 315 11.92 12.37 10.08
C LYS A 315 11.12 12.81 8.86
N SER A 316 11.69 12.73 7.65
CA SER A 316 11.05 13.18 6.41
C SER A 316 9.75 12.43 6.11
N ASP A 317 9.75 11.11 6.24
CA ASP A 317 8.56 10.27 6.00
C ASP A 317 7.51 10.46 7.10
N ILE A 318 7.95 10.63 8.35
CA ILE A 318 7.08 10.93 9.49
C ILE A 318 6.38 12.27 9.29
N ILE A 319 7.14 13.32 8.98
CA ILE A 319 6.61 14.67 8.74
C ILE A 319 5.61 14.65 7.57
N ARG A 320 5.94 13.99 6.46
CA ARG A 320 5.04 13.87 5.30
C ARG A 320 3.69 13.27 5.68
N ASN A 321 3.66 12.20 6.49
CA ASN A 321 2.42 11.56 6.91
C ASN A 321 1.63 12.41 7.92
N ILE A 322 2.30 13.11 8.83
CA ILE A 322 1.68 14.06 9.75
C ILE A 322 1.09 15.24 8.97
N ASP A 323 1.83 15.80 8.01
CA ASP A 323 1.37 16.89 7.14
C ASP A 323 0.12 16.48 6.35
N ALA A 324 0.08 15.25 5.80
CA ALA A 324 -1.08 14.73 5.11
C ALA A 324 -2.32 14.71 6.02
N LEU A 325 -2.15 14.27 7.28
CA LEU A 325 -3.23 14.25 8.26
C LEU A 325 -3.68 15.66 8.66
N GLN A 326 -2.73 16.58 8.89
CA GLN A 326 -3.05 17.96 9.26
C GLN A 326 -3.75 18.71 8.13
N LYS A 327 -3.32 18.52 6.87
CA LYS A 327 -4.02 19.04 5.68
C LYS A 327 -5.45 18.50 5.60
N ALA A 328 -5.65 17.19 5.82
CA ALA A 328 -6.98 16.60 5.86
C ALA A 328 -7.87 17.23 6.92
N LYS A 329 -7.30 17.64 8.06
CA LYS A 329 -7.98 18.37 9.16
C LYS A 329 -8.12 19.88 8.92
N ASN A 330 -7.62 20.42 7.80
CA ASN A 330 -7.51 21.87 7.54
C ASN A 330 -6.70 22.62 8.64
N GLN A 331 -5.64 21.98 9.13
CA GLN A 331 -4.74 22.55 10.14
C GLN A 331 -3.41 22.98 9.51
N LYS A 332 -2.68 23.91 10.16
CA LYS A 332 -1.32 24.26 9.80
C LYS A 332 -0.45 23.01 9.88
N THR A 333 0.30 22.71 8.82
CA THR A 333 1.12 21.49 8.75
C THR A 333 2.35 21.57 9.65
N LEU A 334 2.88 20.42 10.02
CA LEU A 334 4.14 20.35 10.78
C LEU A 334 5.29 20.99 10.02
N SER A 335 5.37 20.80 8.70
CA SER A 335 6.35 21.47 7.85
C SER A 335 6.23 22.99 7.90
N GLU A 336 5.02 23.55 7.86
CA GLU A 336 4.77 24.99 7.97
C GLU A 336 5.11 25.51 9.37
N GLN A 337 4.84 24.75 10.41
CA GLN A 337 5.18 25.10 11.79
C GLN A 337 6.72 25.13 11.97
N LEU A 338 7.43 24.12 11.48
CA LEU A 338 8.91 24.09 11.52
C LEU A 338 9.53 25.26 10.73
N LYS A 339 8.94 25.60 9.59
CA LYS A 339 9.38 26.78 8.79
C LYS A 339 9.15 28.10 9.55
N SER A 340 8.01 28.25 10.23
CA SER A 340 7.72 29.40 11.09
C SER A 340 8.72 29.51 12.23
N MET A 341 9.00 28.42 12.93
CA MET A 341 9.99 28.38 14.02
C MET A 341 11.37 28.85 13.54
N LYS A 342 11.82 28.35 12.38
CA LYS A 342 13.10 28.78 11.79
C LYS A 342 13.13 30.27 11.43
N SER A 343 12.05 30.81 10.90
CA SER A 343 11.95 32.24 10.59
C SER A 343 11.94 33.12 11.85
N GLU A 344 11.56 32.55 13.01
CA GLU A 344 11.61 33.18 14.32
C GLU A 344 12.95 32.96 15.05
N GLY A 345 13.94 32.37 14.39
CA GLY A 345 15.26 32.07 14.97
C GLY A 345 15.27 30.92 15.97
N LYS A 346 14.18 30.15 16.08
CA LYS A 346 14.07 29.00 16.97
C LYS A 346 14.69 27.74 16.33
N PRO A 347 15.61 27.05 17.03
CA PRO A 347 16.16 25.80 16.51
C PRO A 347 15.12 24.67 16.55
N THR A 348 15.11 23.82 15.55
CA THR A 348 14.18 22.66 15.46
C THR A 348 14.85 21.33 15.82
N ASN A 349 16.17 21.34 15.98
CA ASN A 349 16.99 20.18 16.37
C ASN A 349 18.34 20.64 16.92
N LEU A 350 19.10 19.70 17.53
CA LEU A 350 20.40 19.98 18.12
C LEU A 350 21.46 20.52 17.15
N LYS A 351 21.36 20.22 15.85
CA LYS A 351 22.32 20.73 14.86
C LYS A 351 22.14 22.23 14.55
N GLU A 352 20.96 22.75 14.81
CA GLU A 352 20.60 24.16 14.62
C GLU A 352 20.83 24.99 15.89
N LEU A 353 21.22 24.34 16.99
CA LEU A 353 21.55 25.03 18.24
C LEU A 353 22.89 25.76 18.08
N ALA A 354 22.98 26.99 18.57
CA ALA A 354 24.21 27.80 18.51
C ALA A 354 25.36 27.25 19.39
N VAL A 355 25.07 26.29 20.27
CA VAL A 355 26.06 25.58 21.09
C VAL A 355 26.12 24.12 20.67
N SER A 356 27.31 23.64 20.33
CA SER A 356 27.55 22.23 20.01
C SER A 356 28.06 21.43 21.21
N GLY A 357 28.08 20.08 21.04
CA GLY A 357 28.69 19.21 22.04
C GLY A 357 30.19 19.48 22.23
N GLN A 358 30.90 19.90 21.17
CA GLN A 358 32.32 20.24 21.23
C GLN A 358 32.54 21.48 22.08
N ASP A 359 31.73 22.53 21.93
CA ASP A 359 31.84 23.75 22.73
C ASP A 359 31.70 23.46 24.22
N LEU A 360 30.81 22.49 24.58
CA LEU A 360 30.65 22.06 25.94
C LEU A 360 31.85 21.23 26.44
N LEU A 361 32.42 20.36 25.58
CA LEU A 361 33.65 19.60 25.88
C LEU A 361 34.83 20.52 26.10
N ASP A 362 35.00 21.55 25.30
CA ASP A 362 36.08 22.56 25.40
C ASP A 362 35.95 23.39 26.69
N LYS A 363 34.74 23.47 27.25
CA LYS A 363 34.47 24.08 28.58
C LYS A 363 34.62 23.08 29.71
N GLY A 364 35.17 21.89 29.46
CA GLY A 364 35.46 20.87 30.51
C GLY A 364 34.28 19.95 30.86
N LEU A 365 33.20 19.97 30.10
CA LEU A 365 32.06 19.08 30.29
C LEU A 365 32.30 17.74 29.59
N SER A 366 31.84 16.63 30.16
CA SER A 366 32.07 15.31 29.56
C SER A 366 30.96 14.31 29.90
N GLY A 367 30.87 13.24 29.11
CA GLY A 367 29.98 12.12 29.33
C GLY A 367 28.50 12.43 29.09
N ARG A 368 27.60 11.69 29.73
CA ARG A 368 26.14 11.83 29.59
C ARG A 368 25.61 13.25 29.86
N LYS A 369 26.30 14.01 30.67
CA LYS A 369 25.91 15.40 31.01
C LYS A 369 25.91 16.34 29.79
N VAL A 370 26.76 16.10 28.80
CA VAL A 370 26.76 16.91 27.56
C VAL A 370 25.43 16.82 26.81
N GLY A 371 24.87 15.61 26.68
CA GLY A 371 23.56 15.40 26.08
C GLY A 371 22.43 16.09 26.87
N GLU A 372 22.41 15.95 28.18
CA GLU A 372 21.41 16.58 29.05
C GLU A 372 21.45 18.12 28.98
N ILE A 373 22.66 18.69 28.84
CA ILE A 373 22.83 20.13 28.71
C ILE A 373 22.35 20.58 27.34
N LEU A 374 22.70 19.87 26.26
CA LEU A 374 22.25 20.22 24.91
C LEU A 374 20.71 20.16 24.80
N ASP A 375 20.08 19.14 25.39
CA ASP A 375 18.62 19.04 25.42
C ASP A 375 17.98 20.21 26.20
N PHE A 376 18.55 20.56 27.35
CA PHE A 376 18.11 21.74 28.08
C PHE A 376 18.27 23.04 27.30
N LEU A 377 19.41 23.23 26.64
CA LEU A 377 19.69 24.44 25.86
C LEU A 377 18.75 24.51 24.63
N LEU A 378 18.47 23.40 23.99
CA LEU A 378 17.52 23.34 22.88
C LEU A 378 16.12 23.76 23.35
N GLU A 379 15.65 23.23 24.48
CA GLU A 379 14.37 23.63 25.04
C GLU A 379 14.31 25.10 25.43
N LEU A 380 15.40 25.62 25.98
CA LEU A 380 15.50 27.03 26.37
C LEU A 380 15.46 27.93 25.13
N ALA A 381 16.21 27.61 24.08
CA ALA A 381 16.24 28.38 22.85
C ALA A 381 14.86 28.40 22.16
N VAL A 382 14.16 27.25 22.15
CA VAL A 382 12.78 27.16 21.60
C VAL A 382 11.80 28.01 22.42
N LYS A 383 11.88 27.97 23.76
CA LYS A 383 10.98 28.73 24.63
C LYS A 383 11.21 30.25 24.56
N THR A 384 12.46 30.64 24.48
CA THR A 384 12.84 32.09 24.57
C THR A 384 12.96 32.76 23.20
N GLY A 385 13.08 31.96 22.12
CA GLY A 385 13.45 32.45 20.78
C GLY A 385 14.90 32.96 20.69
N LYS A 386 15.72 32.73 21.73
CA LYS A 386 17.12 33.16 21.80
C LYS A 386 18.05 31.98 21.57
N ASN A 387 18.62 31.88 20.38
CA ASN A 387 19.59 30.88 19.99
C ASN A 387 20.95 31.55 19.74
N ASP A 388 21.51 32.09 20.80
CA ASP A 388 22.80 32.78 20.83
C ASP A 388 23.78 32.05 21.75
N GLU A 389 25.03 31.91 21.32
CA GLU A 389 26.06 31.11 22.00
C GLU A 389 26.32 31.61 23.43
N ASP A 390 26.56 32.90 23.58
CA ASP A 390 26.90 33.48 24.89
C ASP A 390 25.76 33.36 25.87
N PHE A 391 24.51 33.66 25.41
CA PHE A 391 23.31 33.49 26.20
C PHE A 391 23.12 32.04 26.68
N LEU A 392 23.28 31.08 25.76
CA LEU A 392 23.08 29.67 26.05
C LEU A 392 24.16 29.12 27.00
N LEU A 393 25.44 29.48 26.77
CA LEU A 393 26.52 29.07 27.68
C LEU A 393 26.40 29.68 29.08
N GLU A 394 25.96 30.93 29.18
CA GLU A 394 25.66 31.52 30.49
C GLU A 394 24.60 30.78 31.24
N ARG A 395 23.49 30.39 30.55
CA ARG A 395 22.39 29.63 31.13
C ARG A 395 22.80 28.21 31.53
N ALA A 396 23.63 27.56 30.72
CA ALA A 396 24.21 26.27 31.07
C ALA A 396 25.05 26.35 32.34
N LYS A 397 25.95 27.35 32.43
CA LYS A 397 26.76 27.61 33.62
C LYS A 397 25.87 27.83 34.86
N SER A 398 24.88 28.70 34.75
CA SER A 398 23.98 29.02 35.88
C SER A 398 23.24 27.79 36.40
N LYS A 399 22.72 26.93 35.50
CA LYS A 399 21.93 25.75 35.91
C LYS A 399 22.78 24.59 36.43
N PHE A 400 23.92 24.33 35.80
CA PHE A 400 24.74 23.15 36.08
C PHE A 400 26.01 23.47 36.91
N SER A 401 26.23 24.73 37.32
CA SER A 401 27.43 25.18 38.01
C SER A 401 27.60 24.51 39.41
N GLY A 402 26.54 24.20 40.10
CA GLY A 402 26.62 23.67 41.49
C GLY A 402 27.28 22.29 41.60
N GLU A 403 27.08 21.40 40.64
CA GLU A 403 27.66 20.03 40.62
C GLU A 403 28.90 19.94 39.74
N LEU A 404 28.93 20.68 38.66
CA LEU A 404 29.95 20.59 37.63
C LEU A 404 31.25 21.29 38.01
N TRP A 405 31.16 22.49 38.60
CA TRP A 405 32.34 23.21 39.09
C TRP A 405 33.05 22.44 40.22
N LYS A 406 32.32 21.74 41.07
CA LYS A 406 32.95 20.86 42.09
C LYS A 406 33.74 19.71 41.42
N SER A 407 33.31 19.19 40.29
CA SER A 407 34.01 18.11 39.57
C SER A 407 35.22 18.65 38.77
N ILE A 408 35.11 19.83 38.19
CA ILE A 408 36.21 20.50 37.46
C ILE A 408 37.30 20.98 38.43
N LEU A 409 36.92 21.62 39.52
CA LEU A 409 37.85 22.04 40.58
C LEU A 409 38.55 20.85 41.22
N LYS A 410 37.85 19.73 41.46
CA LYS A 410 38.48 18.49 41.92
C LYS A 410 39.51 17.93 40.92
N LYS A 411 39.25 18.00 39.63
CA LYS A 411 40.19 17.55 38.57
C LYS A 411 41.36 18.51 38.37
N GLN A 412 41.11 19.81 38.41
CA GLN A 412 42.11 20.84 38.08
C GLN A 412 43.04 21.13 39.25
N TYR A 413 42.58 20.96 40.47
CA TYR A 413 43.34 21.31 41.69
C TYR A 413 43.60 20.09 42.60
N ASN A 414 43.34 18.84 42.13
CA ASN A 414 43.66 17.63 42.90
C ASN A 414 43.14 17.63 44.35
N ILE A 415 42.00 18.33 44.60
CA ILE A 415 41.38 18.43 45.92
C ILE A 415 40.56 17.19 46.14
N LYS A 416 40.97 16.36 47.16
CA LYS A 416 40.30 15.14 47.58
C LYS A 416 38.92 15.42 48.18
#